data_61fa36ca66722b26af221f715aa73a43
#
_entry.id   61fa36ca66722b26af221f715aa73a43
#
_cell.length_a   1.000
_cell.length_b   1.000
_cell.length_c   1.000
_cell.angle_alpha   90.00
_cell.angle_beta   90.00
_cell.angle_gamma   90.00
#
_symmetry.space_group_name_H-M   'P 1'
#
loop_
_entity.id
_entity.type
_entity.pdbx_description
1 polymer ?
#
loop_
_entity_poly.entity_id
_entity_poly.type
_entity_poly.pdbx_seq_one_letter_code
_entity_poly.pdbx_strand_id
1 'polypeptide(L)'
;MRWAAFPAEAIPRPVVLLADRLRLEVGFVDGRSKLAWMEGAIDADLAMPPALRAYLPARRGGRAEVTLRVTEVTAMASEFVCDRGPRRLPAYRLTVTGVQGFCVILDPEVECWWPVDDEEKRPGRGGMANVGEDGLTIAFPAFGGALTEFHRAIFQEHETYVVGRAITTERDEPSWTAIPAVGIIRHVNGRLESPLDGRVLVNMDGRPLPVTSGQGDWQ
;
A
#
# COMPACT_ATOMS: atom_id res chain seq x y z
N MET A 1 11.78 13.87 -9.00
CA MET A 1 10.93 12.88 -8.31
C MET A 1 11.71 11.58 -8.23
N ARG A 2 11.68 10.84 -7.11
CA ARG A 2 12.48 9.60 -6.93
C ARG A 2 12.17 8.47 -7.92
N TRP A 3 11.00 8.48 -8.52
CA TRP A 3 10.60 7.51 -9.54
C TRP A 3 11.38 7.60 -10.84
N ALA A 4 12.08 8.69 -11.10
CA ALA A 4 12.94 8.83 -12.27
C ALA A 4 14.10 7.82 -12.30
N ALA A 5 14.51 7.28 -11.15
CA ALA A 5 15.54 6.25 -11.04
C ALA A 5 14.96 4.82 -10.92
N PHE A 6 13.63 4.65 -11.05
CA PHE A 6 13.01 3.34 -10.96
C PHE A 6 13.37 2.48 -12.18
N PRO A 7 13.89 1.26 -12.00
CA PRO A 7 14.30 0.40 -13.11
C PRO A 7 13.09 -0.32 -13.74
N ALA A 8 12.26 0.45 -14.46
CA ALA A 8 11.00 -0.04 -15.03
C ALA A 8 11.19 -1.22 -16.01
N GLU A 9 12.33 -1.26 -16.71
CA GLU A 9 12.66 -2.29 -17.71
C GLU A 9 13.50 -3.45 -17.15
N ALA A 10 13.83 -3.45 -15.86
CA ALA A 10 14.61 -4.53 -15.25
C ALA A 10 13.86 -5.87 -15.32
N ILE A 11 14.63 -6.96 -15.48
CA ILE A 11 14.09 -8.32 -15.49
C ILE A 11 14.82 -9.15 -14.40
N PRO A 12 14.13 -9.56 -13.31
CA PRO A 12 12.75 -9.21 -12.99
C PRO A 12 12.59 -7.74 -12.59
N ARG A 13 11.42 -7.17 -12.90
CA ARG A 13 11.06 -5.83 -12.43
C ARG A 13 10.90 -5.83 -10.91
N PRO A 14 11.51 -4.87 -10.18
CA PRO A 14 11.34 -4.77 -8.74
C PRO A 14 9.88 -4.59 -8.33
N VAL A 15 9.53 -5.16 -7.20
CA VAL A 15 8.20 -5.02 -6.59
C VAL A 15 8.13 -3.67 -5.86
N VAL A 16 7.13 -2.86 -6.18
CA VAL A 16 6.81 -1.67 -5.39
C VAL A 16 5.78 -2.03 -4.34
N LEU A 17 6.24 -2.24 -3.12
CA LEU A 17 5.39 -2.63 -2.00
C LEU A 17 4.59 -1.43 -1.48
N LEU A 18 3.26 -1.55 -1.42
CA LEU A 18 2.34 -0.53 -0.91
C LEU A 18 1.76 -0.86 0.48
N ALA A 19 2.14 -2.01 1.02
CA ALA A 19 1.75 -2.47 2.33
C ALA A 19 2.94 -2.48 3.31
N ASP A 20 2.65 -2.63 4.60
CA ASP A 20 3.69 -2.85 5.59
C ASP A 20 4.38 -4.21 5.39
N ARG A 21 5.71 -4.24 5.56
CA ARG A 21 6.49 -5.50 5.53
C ARG A 21 6.13 -6.41 6.69
N LEU A 22 5.72 -5.84 7.83
CA LEU A 22 5.23 -6.56 9.00
C LEU A 22 3.77 -6.20 9.20
N ARG A 23 2.90 -7.19 9.28
CA ARG A 23 1.48 -7.01 9.61
C ARG A 23 1.00 -8.03 10.64
N LEU A 24 0.00 -7.61 11.42
CA LEU A 24 -0.76 -8.47 12.31
C LEU A 24 -2.00 -8.96 11.58
N GLU A 25 -2.23 -10.27 11.57
CA GLU A 25 -3.42 -10.83 10.90
C GLU A 25 -4.70 -10.66 11.73
N VAL A 26 -4.58 -10.61 13.05
CA VAL A 26 -5.75 -10.48 13.92
C VAL A 26 -5.59 -9.31 14.86
N GLY A 27 -4.98 -9.48 16.02
CA GLY A 27 -4.86 -8.44 17.04
C GLY A 27 -4.14 -8.92 18.28
N PHE A 28 -4.43 -8.27 19.40
CA PHE A 28 -3.80 -8.58 20.69
C PHE A 28 -4.80 -9.23 21.63
N VAL A 29 -4.30 -10.11 22.51
CA VAL A 29 -5.09 -10.76 23.56
C VAL A 29 -5.64 -9.73 24.54
N ASP A 30 -4.82 -8.71 24.88
CA ASP A 30 -5.17 -7.64 25.82
C ASP A 30 -4.41 -6.32 25.54
N GLY A 31 -4.75 -5.28 26.30
CA GLY A 31 -4.13 -3.96 26.18
C GLY A 31 -2.65 -3.92 26.59
N ARG A 32 -2.20 -4.79 27.49
CA ARG A 32 -0.79 -4.86 27.92
C ARG A 32 0.07 -5.45 26.80
N SER A 33 -0.42 -6.49 26.15
CA SER A 33 0.21 -7.08 24.96
C SER A 33 0.32 -6.08 23.82
N LYS A 34 -0.74 -5.29 23.56
CA LYS A 34 -0.72 -4.21 22.58
C LYS A 34 0.33 -3.15 22.90
N LEU A 35 0.41 -2.72 24.17
CA LEU A 35 1.40 -1.74 24.61
C LEU A 35 2.82 -2.29 24.47
N ALA A 36 3.06 -3.55 24.88
CA ALA A 36 4.35 -4.20 24.73
C ALA A 36 4.81 -4.26 23.26
N TRP A 37 3.89 -4.57 22.34
CA TRP A 37 4.17 -4.53 20.91
C TRP A 37 4.56 -3.13 20.42
N MET A 38 3.78 -2.10 20.77
CA MET A 38 4.03 -0.72 20.36
C MET A 38 5.36 -0.17 20.89
N GLU A 39 5.79 -0.63 22.05
CA GLU A 39 7.06 -0.25 22.68
C GLU A 39 8.25 -1.16 22.28
N GLY A 40 8.02 -2.13 21.42
CA GLY A 40 9.03 -3.07 20.96
C GLY A 40 9.58 -3.98 22.08
N ALA A 41 8.80 -4.21 23.13
CA ALA A 41 9.13 -5.14 24.20
C ALA A 41 8.90 -6.59 23.73
N ILE A 42 9.71 -7.03 22.75
CA ILE A 42 9.60 -8.33 22.08
C ILE A 42 10.93 -9.06 22.20
N ASP A 43 10.89 -10.26 22.77
CA ASP A 43 12.00 -11.22 22.82
C ASP A 43 11.90 -12.15 21.59
N ALA A 44 12.85 -12.03 20.70
CA ALA A 44 12.93 -12.80 19.46
C ALA A 44 14.27 -13.57 19.33
N ASP A 45 15.11 -13.56 20.36
CA ASP A 45 16.53 -13.93 20.23
C ASP A 45 16.80 -15.38 19.87
N LEU A 46 15.96 -16.30 20.31
CA LEU A 46 16.17 -17.74 20.12
C LEU A 46 15.41 -18.31 18.91
N ALA A 47 14.33 -17.67 18.49
CA ALA A 47 13.42 -18.23 17.48
C ALA A 47 13.54 -17.57 16.09
N MET A 48 14.21 -16.43 15.99
CA MET A 48 14.10 -15.60 14.79
C MET A 48 15.46 -15.27 14.15
N PRO A 49 15.60 -15.46 12.82
CA PRO A 49 16.77 -15.00 12.07
C PRO A 49 17.03 -13.50 12.27
N PRO A 50 18.30 -13.06 12.38
CA PRO A 50 18.63 -11.63 12.56
C PRO A 50 18.03 -10.70 11.51
N ALA A 51 17.99 -11.14 10.24
CA ALA A 51 17.43 -10.36 9.14
C ALA A 51 15.95 -10.02 9.33
N LEU A 52 15.17 -10.90 9.95
CA LEU A 52 13.75 -10.68 10.23
C LEU A 52 13.53 -9.76 11.44
N ARG A 53 14.45 -9.75 12.40
CA ARG A 53 14.32 -8.92 13.62
C ARG A 53 14.28 -7.44 13.33
N ALA A 54 14.97 -7.00 12.26
CA ALA A 54 14.97 -5.60 11.85
C ALA A 54 13.59 -5.03 11.50
N TYR A 55 12.61 -5.90 11.22
CA TYR A 55 11.22 -5.52 10.92
C TYR A 55 10.31 -5.48 12.13
N LEU A 56 10.74 -6.03 13.27
CA LEU A 56 9.97 -5.88 14.51
C LEU A 56 10.01 -4.43 15.00
N PRO A 57 8.98 -4.00 15.74
CA PRO A 57 8.99 -2.68 16.37
C PRO A 57 10.26 -2.46 17.20
N ALA A 58 10.94 -1.35 16.96
CA ALA A 58 12.13 -0.99 17.72
C ALA A 58 11.79 -0.77 19.21
N ARG A 59 12.65 -1.25 20.09
CA ARG A 59 12.48 -1.06 21.54
C ARG A 59 12.54 0.43 21.88
N ARG A 60 11.42 0.96 22.31
CA ARG A 60 11.28 2.32 22.84
C ARG A 60 11.26 2.16 24.35
N GLY A 61 12.32 2.53 25.07
CA GLY A 61 12.36 2.42 26.53
C GLY A 61 11.07 2.96 27.15
N GLY A 62 10.26 2.10 27.82
CA GLY A 62 8.93 2.49 28.10
C GLY A 62 8.21 1.77 29.24
N ARG A 63 6.90 1.78 29.16
CA ARG A 63 5.93 1.41 30.19
C ARG A 63 5.43 -0.03 30.07
N ALA A 64 6.00 -0.84 29.16
CA ALA A 64 5.56 -2.21 28.97
C ALA A 64 5.84 -3.05 30.21
N GLU A 65 4.79 -3.56 30.84
CA GLU A 65 4.84 -4.43 32.01
C GLU A 65 5.10 -5.88 31.63
N VAL A 66 4.90 -6.23 30.37
CA VAL A 66 5.09 -7.58 29.83
C VAL A 66 6.05 -7.55 28.65
N THR A 67 6.75 -8.65 28.43
CA THR A 67 7.57 -8.87 27.23
C THR A 67 6.89 -9.96 26.40
N LEU A 68 6.62 -9.65 25.15
CA LEU A 68 6.14 -10.62 24.18
C LEU A 68 7.29 -11.51 23.75
N ARG A 69 6.99 -12.74 23.36
CA ARG A 69 8.02 -13.68 22.88
C ARG A 69 7.61 -14.27 21.54
N VAL A 70 8.53 -14.23 20.59
CA VAL A 70 8.39 -15.01 19.34
C VAL A 70 8.67 -16.48 19.69
N THR A 71 7.69 -17.35 19.49
CA THR A 71 7.77 -18.77 19.84
C THR A 71 8.00 -19.65 18.62
N GLU A 72 7.62 -19.17 17.43
CA GLU A 72 7.75 -19.94 16.19
C GLU A 72 7.92 -19.00 15.01
N VAL A 73 8.75 -19.41 14.04
CA VAL A 73 8.93 -18.76 12.74
C VAL A 73 8.86 -19.83 11.65
N THR A 74 7.90 -19.66 10.73
CA THR A 74 7.67 -20.63 9.65
C THR A 74 7.63 -19.91 8.30
N ALA A 75 8.39 -20.42 7.33
CA ALA A 75 8.33 -19.89 5.96
C ALA A 75 6.96 -20.17 5.32
N MET A 76 6.45 -19.18 4.60
CA MET A 76 5.16 -19.26 3.90
C MET A 76 5.16 -18.34 2.67
N ALA A 77 4.07 -18.35 1.92
CA ALA A 77 3.78 -17.29 0.95
C ALA A 77 2.53 -16.54 1.41
N SER A 78 2.56 -15.22 1.35
CA SER A 78 1.44 -14.36 1.75
C SER A 78 1.16 -13.28 0.73
N GLU A 79 -0.06 -12.78 0.70
CA GLU A 79 -0.48 -11.74 -0.21
C GLU A 79 -0.09 -10.37 0.34
N PHE A 80 0.50 -9.53 -0.51
CA PHE A 80 0.84 -8.14 -0.22
C PHE A 80 0.31 -7.23 -1.31
N VAL A 81 -0.17 -6.06 -0.92
CA VAL A 81 -0.58 -5.03 -1.87
C VAL A 81 0.66 -4.38 -2.47
N CYS A 82 0.75 -4.43 -3.79
CA CYS A 82 1.85 -3.87 -4.57
C CYS A 82 1.31 -2.91 -5.63
N ASP A 83 2.18 -2.20 -6.31
CA ASP A 83 1.82 -1.28 -7.39
C ASP A 83 1.16 -1.98 -8.60
N ARG A 84 1.27 -3.30 -8.70
CA ARG A 84 0.63 -4.16 -9.71
C ARG A 84 -0.46 -5.05 -9.09
N GLY A 85 -1.18 -4.52 -8.13
CA GLY A 85 -2.22 -5.22 -7.39
C GLY A 85 -1.67 -6.20 -6.34
N PRO A 86 -2.54 -7.01 -5.75
CA PRO A 86 -2.14 -8.01 -4.77
C PRO A 86 -1.19 -9.04 -5.39
N ARG A 87 -0.08 -9.33 -4.69
CA ARG A 87 0.88 -10.35 -5.12
C ARG A 87 1.19 -11.29 -3.97
N ARG A 88 1.25 -12.58 -4.30
CA ARG A 88 1.68 -13.60 -3.37
C ARG A 88 3.21 -13.66 -3.36
N LEU A 89 3.81 -13.23 -2.27
CA LEU A 89 5.25 -13.11 -2.10
C LEU A 89 5.76 -14.05 -0.99
N PRO A 90 7.03 -14.48 -1.03
CA PRO A 90 7.67 -15.18 0.07
C PRO A 90 7.58 -14.36 1.35
N ALA A 91 7.28 -15.01 2.45
CA ALA A 91 7.08 -14.38 3.75
C ALA A 91 7.36 -15.35 4.88
N TYR A 92 7.36 -14.85 6.11
CA TYR A 92 7.46 -15.62 7.32
C TYR A 92 6.26 -15.36 8.21
N ARG A 93 5.68 -16.45 8.72
CA ARG A 93 4.68 -16.43 9.78
C ARG A 93 5.38 -16.47 11.12
N LEU A 94 5.01 -15.58 12.03
CA LEU A 94 5.50 -15.54 13.39
C LEU A 94 4.36 -15.80 14.37
N THR A 95 4.56 -16.76 15.27
CA THR A 95 3.70 -16.92 16.44
C THR A 95 4.31 -16.13 17.59
N VAL A 96 3.54 -15.22 18.19
CA VAL A 96 4.01 -14.31 19.24
C VAL A 96 3.08 -14.39 20.42
N THR A 97 3.63 -14.57 21.63
CA THR A 97 2.81 -14.57 22.87
C THR A 97 2.07 -13.23 23.01
N GLY A 98 0.80 -13.27 23.45
CA GLY A 98 -0.01 -12.06 23.59
C GLY A 98 -0.59 -11.49 22.28
N VAL A 99 -0.28 -12.12 21.14
CA VAL A 99 -0.92 -11.83 19.84
C VAL A 99 -1.93 -12.92 19.54
N GLN A 100 -3.14 -12.53 19.14
CA GLN A 100 -4.14 -13.46 18.63
C GLN A 100 -3.81 -13.78 17.17
N GLY A 101 -3.77 -15.07 16.83
CA GLY A 101 -3.37 -15.50 15.49
C GLY A 101 -1.85 -15.42 15.30
N PHE A 102 -1.41 -14.69 14.29
CA PHE A 102 0.01 -14.62 13.92
C PHE A 102 0.37 -13.26 13.27
N CYS A 103 1.66 -13.02 13.18
CA CYS A 103 2.21 -11.93 12.39
C CYS A 103 2.77 -12.47 11.07
N VAL A 104 2.78 -11.64 10.04
CA VAL A 104 3.41 -11.95 8.76
C VAL A 104 4.51 -10.93 8.51
N ILE A 105 5.71 -11.40 8.20
CA ILE A 105 6.83 -10.56 7.75
C ILE A 105 7.15 -10.94 6.31
N LEU A 106 7.24 -9.95 5.41
CA LEU A 106 7.76 -10.14 4.06
C LEU A 106 9.21 -10.64 4.14
N ASP A 107 9.55 -11.62 3.31
CA ASP A 107 10.93 -12.10 3.22
C ASP A 107 11.89 -10.93 2.88
N PRO A 108 12.94 -10.70 3.67
CA PRO A 108 13.94 -9.67 3.39
C PRO A 108 14.61 -9.77 2.02
N GLU A 109 14.67 -10.98 1.45
CA GLU A 109 15.27 -11.24 0.14
C GLU A 109 14.38 -10.79 -1.03
N VAL A 110 13.10 -10.48 -0.77
CA VAL A 110 12.22 -9.92 -1.81
C VAL A 110 12.70 -8.52 -2.15
N GLU A 111 13.09 -8.32 -3.39
CA GLU A 111 13.51 -7.02 -3.88
C GLU A 111 12.30 -6.08 -3.97
N CYS A 112 12.29 -5.06 -3.12
CA CYS A 112 11.27 -4.04 -3.08
C CYS A 112 11.90 -2.66 -3.27
N TRP A 113 11.48 -1.95 -4.31
CA TRP A 113 11.94 -0.58 -4.55
C TRP A 113 11.38 0.41 -3.54
N TRP A 114 10.11 0.27 -3.20
CA TRP A 114 9.45 1.20 -2.28
C TRP A 114 9.90 0.95 -0.86
N PRO A 115 10.73 1.82 -0.28
CA PRO A 115 11.00 1.77 1.15
C PRO A 115 9.72 2.20 1.87
N VAL A 116 9.37 1.45 2.86
CA VAL A 116 8.14 1.66 3.62
C VAL A 116 8.35 2.78 4.64
N ASP A 117 8.20 4.03 4.24
CA ASP A 117 8.11 5.18 5.16
C ASP A 117 6.66 5.39 5.58
N ASP A 118 6.41 5.62 6.87
CA ASP A 118 5.05 5.65 7.44
C ASP A 118 4.13 6.72 6.84
N GLU A 119 4.67 7.84 6.37
CA GLU A 119 3.88 8.91 5.73
C GLU A 119 3.47 8.57 4.30
N GLU A 120 4.27 7.76 3.61
CA GLU A 120 4.03 7.36 2.23
C GLU A 120 3.22 6.07 2.09
N LYS A 121 3.15 5.27 3.17
CA LYS A 121 2.41 4.00 3.27
C LYS A 121 0.91 4.12 3.15
N ARG A 122 0.36 5.29 3.37
CA ARG A 122 -1.06 5.47 3.19
C ARG A 122 -1.31 5.53 1.70
N PRO A 123 -1.86 4.45 1.08
CA PRO A 123 -2.40 4.60 -0.26
C PRO A 123 -3.26 5.86 -0.21
N GLY A 124 -2.97 6.78 -1.09
CA GLY A 124 -3.78 7.99 -1.18
C GLY A 124 -5.24 7.55 -1.11
N ARG A 125 -6.13 8.33 -0.52
CA ARG A 125 -7.56 7.98 -0.32
C ARG A 125 -8.30 7.54 -1.60
N GLY A 126 -7.58 7.16 -2.65
CA GLY A 126 -8.04 7.06 -4.00
C GLY A 126 -8.33 5.67 -4.58
N GLY A 127 -8.17 4.60 -3.83
CA GLY A 127 -8.44 3.27 -4.41
C GLY A 127 -7.37 2.78 -5.40
N MET A 128 -7.70 1.75 -6.19
CA MET A 128 -6.84 1.17 -7.23
C MET A 128 -7.19 1.76 -8.59
N ALA A 129 -6.18 1.91 -9.44
CA ALA A 129 -6.40 2.18 -10.86
C ALA A 129 -6.59 0.85 -11.61
N ASN A 130 -7.34 0.89 -12.72
CA ASN A 130 -7.53 -0.27 -13.58
C ASN A 130 -6.99 0.05 -14.98
N VAL A 131 -6.13 -0.82 -15.49
CA VAL A 131 -5.54 -0.70 -16.83
C VAL A 131 -6.26 -1.65 -17.77
N GLY A 132 -6.74 -1.10 -18.89
CA GLY A 132 -7.35 -1.87 -19.96
C GLY A 132 -6.38 -2.85 -20.60
N GLU A 133 -6.91 -3.81 -21.37
CA GLU A 133 -6.12 -4.82 -22.08
C GLU A 133 -5.11 -4.23 -23.07
N ASP A 134 -5.39 -3.01 -23.58
CA ASP A 134 -4.48 -2.28 -24.45
C ASP A 134 -3.26 -1.68 -23.74
N GLY A 135 -3.20 -1.76 -22.42
CA GLY A 135 -2.16 -1.13 -21.58
C GLY A 135 -2.18 0.41 -21.61
N LEU A 136 -3.06 1.03 -22.38
CA LEU A 136 -3.11 2.46 -22.63
C LEU A 136 -4.28 3.15 -21.91
N THR A 137 -5.42 2.49 -21.82
CA THR A 137 -6.62 3.03 -21.17
C THR A 137 -6.51 2.81 -19.66
N ILE A 138 -6.66 3.87 -18.88
CA ILE A 138 -6.62 3.79 -17.41
C ILE A 138 -7.91 4.36 -16.82
N ALA A 139 -8.61 3.54 -16.04
CA ALA A 139 -9.64 3.98 -15.11
C ALA A 139 -8.95 4.44 -13.82
N PHE A 140 -8.81 5.75 -13.67
CA PHE A 140 -8.06 6.39 -12.60
C PHE A 140 -8.98 6.74 -11.43
N PRO A 141 -8.63 6.41 -10.18
CA PRO A 141 -9.46 6.73 -9.02
C PRO A 141 -9.44 8.24 -8.75
N ALA A 142 -10.62 8.82 -8.63
CA ALA A 142 -10.86 10.21 -8.30
C ALA A 142 -11.65 10.30 -7.00
N PHE A 143 -11.26 11.22 -6.13
CA PHE A 143 -11.94 11.49 -4.86
C PHE A 143 -12.61 12.85 -4.90
N GLY A 144 -13.84 12.92 -4.40
CA GLY A 144 -14.58 14.17 -4.29
C GLY A 144 -15.71 14.12 -3.27
N GLY A 145 -16.47 15.20 -3.17
CA GLY A 145 -17.67 15.32 -2.33
C GLY A 145 -18.97 15.09 -3.11
N ALA A 146 -20.10 15.37 -2.44
CA ALA A 146 -21.42 15.25 -3.05
C ALA A 146 -21.65 16.19 -4.23
N LEU A 147 -20.92 17.31 -4.30
CA LEU A 147 -21.01 18.31 -5.38
C LEU A 147 -19.94 18.16 -6.44
N THR A 148 -19.04 17.20 -6.31
CA THR A 148 -17.95 17.02 -7.27
C THR A 148 -18.46 16.35 -8.54
N GLU A 149 -18.26 17.00 -9.68
CA GLU A 149 -18.41 16.42 -11.00
C GLU A 149 -17.08 15.84 -11.47
N PHE A 150 -17.10 14.60 -11.88
CA PHE A 150 -15.93 13.85 -12.30
C PHE A 150 -15.93 13.76 -13.83
N HIS A 151 -14.86 14.23 -14.49
CA HIS A 151 -14.81 14.31 -15.95
C HIS A 151 -13.90 13.22 -16.55
N ARG A 152 -12.58 13.41 -16.46
CA ARG A 152 -11.59 12.51 -17.07
C ARG A 152 -10.30 12.50 -16.28
N ALA A 153 -9.46 11.50 -16.52
CA ALA A 153 -8.06 11.51 -16.09
C ALA A 153 -7.18 12.11 -17.20
N ILE A 154 -6.11 12.79 -16.76
CA ILE A 154 -5.01 13.21 -17.61
C ILE A 154 -3.72 12.69 -17.02
N PHE A 155 -2.74 12.42 -17.88
CA PHE A 155 -1.47 11.81 -17.51
C PHE A 155 -0.31 12.63 -18.01
N GLN A 156 0.73 12.73 -17.18
CA GLN A 156 2.05 13.20 -17.57
C GLN A 156 2.97 11.99 -17.59
N GLU A 157 3.45 11.62 -18.75
CA GLU A 157 4.25 10.42 -18.95
C GLU A 157 5.74 10.72 -18.85
N HIS A 158 6.46 9.85 -18.16
CA HIS A 158 7.90 9.82 -18.03
C HIS A 158 8.38 8.41 -18.37
N GLU A 159 9.67 8.26 -18.60
CA GLU A 159 10.31 6.99 -18.97
C GLU A 159 10.01 5.85 -17.99
N THR A 160 10.07 6.13 -16.69
CA THR A 160 9.96 5.11 -15.62
C THR A 160 8.68 5.21 -14.78
N TYR A 161 7.90 6.28 -14.92
CA TYR A 161 6.67 6.49 -14.16
C TYR A 161 5.67 7.37 -14.92
N VAL A 162 4.42 7.33 -14.48
CA VAL A 162 3.32 8.13 -15.01
C VAL A 162 2.64 8.87 -13.85
N VAL A 163 2.47 10.19 -13.99
CA VAL A 163 1.70 10.99 -13.02
C VAL A 163 0.27 11.12 -13.50
N GLY A 164 -0.68 10.62 -12.73
CA GLY A 164 -2.11 10.72 -13.02
C GLY A 164 -2.82 11.79 -12.21
N ARG A 165 -3.78 12.47 -12.84
CA ARG A 165 -4.67 13.42 -12.20
C ARG A 165 -6.08 13.32 -12.76
N ALA A 166 -7.09 13.27 -11.87
CA ALA A 166 -8.48 13.43 -12.27
C ALA A 166 -8.80 14.92 -12.50
N ILE A 167 -9.57 15.20 -13.53
CA ILE A 167 -10.19 16.52 -13.77
C ILE A 167 -11.58 16.48 -13.17
N THR A 168 -11.79 17.37 -12.20
CA THR A 168 -13.06 17.52 -11.49
C THR A 168 -13.46 18.98 -11.44
N THR A 169 -14.75 19.25 -11.32
CA THR A 169 -15.31 20.57 -11.01
C THR A 169 -16.26 20.47 -9.83
N GLU A 170 -16.29 21.50 -9.01
CA GLU A 170 -17.30 21.60 -7.96
C GLU A 170 -18.53 22.35 -8.49
N ARG A 171 -19.70 21.81 -8.19
CA ARG A 171 -20.97 22.43 -8.54
C ARG A 171 -21.26 23.54 -7.54
N ASP A 172 -21.58 24.73 -8.02
CA ASP A 172 -22.00 25.84 -7.17
C ASP A 172 -23.40 25.56 -6.60
N GLU A 173 -23.50 25.49 -5.28
CA GLU A 173 -24.77 25.38 -4.57
C GLU A 173 -25.02 26.62 -3.72
N PRO A 174 -26.29 27.05 -3.55
CA PRO A 174 -26.62 28.16 -2.68
C PRO A 174 -26.11 27.90 -1.25
N SER A 175 -25.58 28.92 -0.58
CA SER A 175 -24.93 28.83 0.74
C SER A 175 -25.81 28.30 1.87
N TRP A 176 -27.12 28.25 1.66
CA TRP A 176 -28.12 27.71 2.62
C TRP A 176 -28.46 26.23 2.38
N THR A 177 -27.90 25.59 1.37
CA THR A 177 -28.15 24.18 1.09
C THR A 177 -27.29 23.31 2.02
N ALA A 178 -27.92 22.43 2.77
CA ALA A 178 -27.20 21.44 3.58
C ALA A 178 -26.57 20.37 2.67
N ILE A 179 -25.25 20.38 2.55
CA ILE A 179 -24.50 19.43 1.74
C ILE A 179 -24.05 18.27 2.63
N PRO A 180 -24.37 17.01 2.28
CA PRO A 180 -23.86 15.86 3.02
C PRO A 180 -22.32 15.81 2.96
N ALA A 181 -21.66 15.64 4.11
CA ALA A 181 -20.20 15.43 4.18
C ALA A 181 -19.84 13.98 3.79
N VAL A 182 -20.14 13.61 2.54
CA VAL A 182 -19.89 12.27 2.01
C VAL A 182 -18.69 12.32 1.07
N GLY A 183 -17.67 11.51 1.37
CA GLY A 183 -16.57 11.27 0.42
C GLY A 183 -16.99 10.23 -0.62
N ILE A 184 -16.81 10.55 -1.89
CA ILE A 184 -17.14 9.67 -3.02
C ILE A 184 -15.85 9.33 -3.76
N ILE A 185 -15.66 8.05 -4.08
CA ILE A 185 -14.61 7.61 -4.99
C ILE A 185 -15.28 7.18 -6.29
N ARG A 186 -14.78 7.71 -7.40
CA ARG A 186 -15.19 7.31 -8.74
C ARG A 186 -13.98 7.04 -9.60
N HIS A 187 -14.15 6.21 -10.63
CA HIS A 187 -13.13 6.02 -11.65
C HIS A 187 -13.43 6.90 -12.84
N VAL A 188 -12.42 7.63 -13.30
CA VAL A 188 -12.48 8.45 -14.51
C VAL A 188 -11.48 7.93 -15.52
N ASN A 189 -11.91 7.82 -16.75
CA ASN A 189 -11.08 7.27 -17.81
C ASN A 189 -10.12 8.33 -18.36
N GLY A 190 -8.93 7.87 -18.69
CA GLY A 190 -7.95 8.61 -19.46
C GLY A 190 -7.10 7.65 -20.28
N ARG A 191 -6.31 8.19 -21.21
CA ARG A 191 -5.50 7.41 -22.12
C ARG A 191 -4.07 7.87 -22.10
N LEU A 192 -3.14 6.92 -22.07
CA LEU A 192 -1.70 7.11 -22.22
C LEU A 192 -1.32 7.17 -23.71
N GLU A 193 -0.20 7.82 -24.02
CA GLU A 193 0.46 7.78 -25.32
C GLU A 193 1.22 6.47 -25.52
N SER A 194 1.81 5.91 -24.45
CA SER A 194 2.52 4.63 -24.44
C SER A 194 1.96 3.71 -23.37
N PRO A 195 1.99 2.38 -23.54
CA PRO A 195 1.51 1.43 -22.53
C PRO A 195 2.17 1.64 -21.17
N LEU A 196 1.41 1.42 -20.10
CA LEU A 196 1.94 1.56 -18.74
C LEU A 196 3.12 0.61 -18.46
N ASP A 197 3.09 -0.60 -19.00
CA ASP A 197 4.14 -1.63 -18.91
C ASP A 197 4.85 -1.69 -17.53
N GLY A 198 6.17 -1.53 -17.49
CA GLY A 198 6.98 -1.52 -16.27
C GLY A 198 6.88 -0.23 -15.45
N ARG A 199 6.31 0.87 -15.99
CA ARG A 199 6.28 2.18 -15.34
C ARG A 199 5.37 2.20 -14.09
N VAL A 200 5.74 2.98 -13.09
CA VAL A 200 4.92 3.15 -11.87
C VAL A 200 3.86 4.22 -12.09
N LEU A 201 2.59 3.93 -11.82
CA LEU A 201 1.54 4.95 -11.79
C LEU A 201 1.55 5.65 -10.43
N VAL A 202 1.63 6.97 -10.43
CA VAL A 202 1.61 7.79 -9.21
C VAL A 202 0.56 8.88 -9.31
N ASN A 203 0.11 9.38 -8.17
CA ASN A 203 -0.74 10.56 -8.11
C ASN A 203 0.10 11.86 -8.14
N MET A 204 -0.57 13.02 -8.07
CA MET A 204 0.07 14.34 -8.05
C MET A 204 1.04 14.55 -6.88
N ASP A 205 0.85 13.85 -5.77
CA ASP A 205 1.74 13.89 -4.60
C ASP A 205 2.96 12.97 -4.77
N GLY A 206 3.07 12.26 -5.89
CA GLY A 206 4.12 11.29 -6.16
C GLY A 206 3.93 9.96 -5.44
N ARG A 207 2.75 9.69 -4.87
CA ARG A 207 2.43 8.42 -4.20
C ARG A 207 2.02 7.39 -5.24
N PRO A 208 2.57 6.17 -5.19
CA PRO A 208 2.20 5.12 -6.12
C PRO A 208 0.77 4.65 -5.86
N LEU A 209 0.08 4.34 -6.95
CA LEU A 209 -1.25 3.76 -6.95
C LEU A 209 -1.16 2.29 -7.33
N PRO A 210 -1.87 1.41 -6.61
CA PRO A 210 -2.00 0.03 -7.04
C PRO A 210 -2.76 -0.02 -8.36
N VAL A 211 -2.26 -0.84 -9.28
CA VAL A 211 -2.84 -1.02 -10.61
C VAL A 211 -3.25 -2.47 -10.78
N THR A 212 -4.47 -2.71 -11.20
CA THR A 212 -4.94 -4.02 -11.61
C THR A 212 -5.12 -4.07 -13.12
N SER A 213 -4.74 -5.19 -13.74
CA SER A 213 -5.04 -5.48 -15.13
C SER A 213 -6.21 -6.47 -15.20
N GLY A 214 -7.20 -6.19 -16.02
CA GLY A 214 -8.32 -7.10 -16.27
C GLY A 214 -9.69 -6.49 -15.96
N GLN A 215 -10.69 -7.09 -16.58
CA GLN A 215 -12.11 -6.75 -16.47
C GLN A 215 -12.59 -6.83 -15.00
N GLY A 216 -12.47 -5.74 -14.29
CA GLY A 216 -13.33 -5.52 -13.13
C GLY A 216 -14.64 -4.95 -13.67
N ASP A 217 -15.70 -5.75 -13.68
CA ASP A 217 -17.07 -5.27 -13.85
C ASP A 217 -17.38 -4.30 -12.70
N TRP A 218 -17.08 -3.02 -12.91
CA TRP A 218 -17.50 -1.96 -12.01
C TRP A 218 -18.77 -1.34 -12.57
N GLN A 219 -19.92 -1.83 -12.11
CA GLN A 219 -21.20 -1.14 -12.23
C GLN A 219 -21.38 -0.14 -11.08
#